data_d550470fc29b1ca7820e99fe61f1b160
#
_entry.id   d550470fc29b1ca7820e99fe61f1b160
#
_cell.length_a   1.000
_cell.length_b   1.000
_cell.length_c   1.000
_cell.angle_alpha   90.00
_cell.angle_beta   90.00
_cell.angle_gamma   90.00
#
_symmetry.space_group_name_H-M   'P 1'
#
loop_
_entity.id
_entity.type
_entity.pdbx_description
1 polymer ?
#
loop_
_entity_poly.entity_id
_entity_poly.type
_entity_poly.pdbx_seq_one_letter_code
_entity_poly.pdbx_strand_id
1 'polypeptide(L)'
;MNLLGLEPSALTQFVTAELGNKPFRARQLMRWMYKRGVADIAQMSDLAKDFRQTLLERSEISLPEIASVQVSADGTRKWLLRADASQAFEMVFIPEAERGTLCISSQVGCALDCSFCSTAQQGFNRNLTTAEIVGQVWLANRELGWSVGENRRITNVVFMGMGEPLANFRAVVPAIRILLDDMGFDISRRRVTLSTSGLVPQIYKLAEEVNCALAVSLHAPNDALRSQLVPINRVHPIAELLEACWHYLDEQNGRSVTFEYVMLDGVNDQLQHARELARLLHGRPAKLNLIPFNPFPGTDYRRSPAAVITRFRDALNDRGVIATIRKTRGDDIDAACGQLAGRVTDRTKIRLGDKLSAAMLS
;
A
#
# COMPACT_ATOMS: atom_id res chain seq x y z
N MET A 1 12.92 -13.37 17.42
CA MET A 1 12.58 -13.11 15.98
C MET A 1 11.06 -13.07 15.82
N ASN A 2 10.50 -12.08 15.12
CA ASN A 2 9.05 -12.02 14.91
C ASN A 2 8.65 -12.86 13.67
N LEU A 3 7.90 -13.95 13.89
CA LEU A 3 7.50 -14.91 12.84
C LEU A 3 6.57 -14.32 11.79
N LEU A 4 5.78 -13.29 12.12
CA LEU A 4 4.90 -12.60 11.15
C LEU A 4 5.68 -11.92 10.02
N GLY A 5 6.97 -11.61 10.24
CA GLY A 5 7.81 -10.98 9.22
C GLY A 5 8.49 -11.96 8.28
N LEU A 6 8.32 -13.26 8.47
CA LEU A 6 8.99 -14.28 7.68
C LEU A 6 8.07 -14.78 6.55
N GLU A 7 8.44 -14.49 5.31
CA GLU A 7 7.80 -15.11 4.15
C GLU A 7 8.02 -16.63 4.13
N PRO A 8 7.27 -17.42 3.33
CA PRO A 8 7.29 -18.88 3.38
C PRO A 8 8.68 -19.51 3.28
N SER A 9 9.54 -18.97 2.40
CA SER A 9 10.92 -19.45 2.22
C SER A 9 11.79 -19.15 3.44
N ALA A 10 11.73 -17.91 3.95
CA ALA A 10 12.48 -17.48 5.12
C ALA A 10 12.01 -18.20 6.40
N LEU A 11 10.72 -18.44 6.55
CA LEU A 11 10.18 -19.21 7.68
C LEU A 11 10.63 -20.68 7.60
N THR A 12 10.66 -21.25 6.39
CA THR A 12 11.17 -22.61 6.19
C THR A 12 12.65 -22.69 6.54
N GLN A 13 13.47 -21.74 6.10
CA GLN A 13 14.89 -21.67 6.44
C GLN A 13 15.09 -21.52 7.96
N PHE A 14 14.34 -20.64 8.63
CA PHE A 14 14.40 -20.49 10.09
C PHE A 14 14.11 -21.81 10.80
N VAL A 15 13.02 -22.50 10.42
CA VAL A 15 12.64 -23.78 11.03
C VAL A 15 13.68 -24.88 10.78
N THR A 16 14.28 -24.94 9.59
CA THR A 16 15.22 -26.02 9.25
C THR A 16 16.65 -25.74 9.70
N ALA A 17 17.17 -24.57 9.36
CA ALA A 17 18.58 -24.25 9.60
C ALA A 17 18.85 -23.79 11.05
N GLU A 18 17.92 -22.98 11.63
CA GLU A 18 18.14 -22.42 12.95
C GLU A 18 17.52 -23.26 14.07
N LEU A 19 16.35 -23.91 13.83
CA LEU A 19 15.68 -24.75 14.83
C LEU A 19 15.91 -26.24 14.64
N GLY A 20 16.62 -26.68 13.60
CA GLY A 20 16.92 -28.07 13.34
C GLY A 20 15.67 -28.96 13.13
N ASN A 21 14.59 -28.38 12.62
CA ASN A 21 13.31 -29.07 12.50
C ASN A 21 12.92 -29.31 11.02
N LYS A 22 11.85 -30.08 10.79
CA LYS A 22 11.43 -30.48 9.44
C LYS A 22 10.70 -29.33 8.71
N PRO A 23 10.87 -29.17 7.36
CA PRO A 23 10.31 -28.06 6.58
C PRO A 23 8.78 -27.90 6.72
N PHE A 24 8.04 -29.01 6.84
CA PHE A 24 6.57 -28.97 6.95
C PHE A 24 6.08 -28.22 8.20
N ARG A 25 6.92 -28.05 9.22
CA ARG A 25 6.59 -27.27 10.42
C ARG A 25 6.39 -25.79 10.12
N ALA A 26 7.12 -25.25 9.12
CA ALA A 26 6.87 -23.88 8.66
C ALA A 26 5.45 -23.70 8.14
N ARG A 27 4.94 -24.65 7.34
CA ARG A 27 3.55 -24.62 6.85
C ARG A 27 2.52 -24.76 7.98
N GLN A 28 2.81 -25.56 9.01
CA GLN A 28 1.95 -25.62 10.20
C GLN A 28 1.90 -24.29 10.93
N LEU A 29 3.05 -23.61 11.11
CA LEU A 29 3.11 -22.28 11.72
C LEU A 29 2.30 -21.24 10.90
N MET A 30 2.49 -21.18 9.58
CA MET A 30 1.71 -20.30 8.71
C MET A 30 0.21 -20.54 8.85
N ARG A 31 -0.21 -21.81 8.88
CA ARG A 31 -1.60 -22.17 9.06
C ARG A 31 -2.17 -21.67 10.39
N TRP A 32 -1.40 -21.75 11.48
CA TRP A 32 -1.80 -21.22 12.77
C TRP A 32 -1.91 -19.70 12.76
N MET A 33 -0.87 -19.02 12.25
CA MET A 33 -0.82 -17.56 12.22
C MET A 33 -1.90 -16.95 11.32
N TYR A 34 -2.04 -17.45 10.09
CA TYR A 34 -2.82 -16.76 9.05
C TYR A 34 -4.19 -17.38 8.76
N LYS A 35 -4.32 -18.72 8.88
CA LYS A 35 -5.63 -19.37 8.64
C LYS A 35 -6.46 -19.48 9.90
N ARG A 36 -5.82 -19.61 11.07
CA ARG A 36 -6.52 -19.71 12.37
C ARG A 36 -6.48 -18.41 13.17
N GLY A 37 -5.68 -17.43 12.78
CA GLY A 37 -5.56 -16.15 13.47
C GLY A 37 -5.03 -16.26 14.90
N VAL A 38 -4.11 -17.21 15.14
CA VAL A 38 -3.54 -17.45 16.48
C VAL A 38 -2.15 -16.84 16.56
N ALA A 39 -1.96 -15.92 17.51
CA ALA A 39 -0.67 -15.28 17.79
C ALA A 39 0.06 -15.91 18.99
N ASP A 40 -0.62 -16.65 19.83
CA ASP A 40 -0.03 -17.33 21.00
C ASP A 40 0.49 -18.71 20.59
N ILE A 41 1.80 -18.88 20.56
CA ILE A 41 2.48 -20.13 20.21
C ILE A 41 2.06 -21.27 21.17
N ALA A 42 1.77 -20.97 22.43
CA ALA A 42 1.34 -21.99 23.40
C ALA A 42 0.01 -22.67 23.02
N GLN A 43 -0.86 -21.98 22.28
CA GLN A 43 -2.14 -22.49 21.80
C GLN A 43 -2.04 -23.37 20.54
N MET A 44 -0.88 -23.46 19.91
CA MET A 44 -0.68 -24.22 18.67
C MET A 44 -0.56 -25.74 18.96
N SER A 45 -1.69 -26.37 19.29
CA SER A 45 -1.78 -27.70 19.90
C SER A 45 -1.30 -28.86 19.03
N ASP A 46 -1.29 -28.73 17.68
CA ASP A 46 -0.80 -29.76 16.76
C ASP A 46 0.74 -29.70 16.54
N LEU A 47 1.42 -28.73 17.16
CA LEU A 47 2.87 -28.67 17.22
C LEU A 47 3.38 -29.52 18.40
N ALA A 48 4.46 -30.28 18.20
CA ALA A 48 5.12 -31.03 19.28
C ALA A 48 5.54 -30.11 20.43
N LYS A 49 5.44 -30.59 21.67
CA LYS A 49 5.74 -29.77 22.87
C LYS A 49 7.16 -29.17 22.83
N ASP A 50 8.15 -29.98 22.50
CA ASP A 50 9.56 -29.56 22.44
C ASP A 50 9.77 -28.47 21.38
N PHE A 51 9.11 -28.60 20.23
CA PHE A 51 9.19 -27.61 19.16
C PHE A 51 8.50 -26.28 19.57
N ARG A 52 7.36 -26.33 20.26
CA ARG A 52 6.71 -25.13 20.82
C ARG A 52 7.58 -24.43 21.85
N GLN A 53 8.23 -25.21 22.73
CA GLN A 53 9.15 -24.66 23.71
C GLN A 53 10.32 -23.93 23.03
N THR A 54 10.94 -24.56 22.05
CA THR A 54 12.02 -23.95 21.25
C THR A 54 11.54 -22.66 20.55
N LEU A 55 10.33 -22.66 20.01
CA LEU A 55 9.76 -21.44 19.38
C LEU A 55 9.58 -20.32 20.38
N LEU A 56 9.04 -20.61 21.60
CA LEU A 56 8.84 -19.60 22.65
C LEU A 56 10.16 -18.99 23.14
N GLU A 57 11.25 -19.76 23.12
CA GLU A 57 12.59 -19.28 23.51
C GLU A 57 13.29 -18.45 22.42
N ARG A 58 13.02 -18.70 21.15
CA ARG A 58 13.78 -18.14 20.01
C ARG A 58 12.99 -17.22 19.10
N SER A 59 11.68 -17.15 19.27
CA SER A 59 10.80 -16.36 18.41
C SER A 59 9.57 -15.83 19.16
N GLU A 60 8.87 -14.93 18.50
CA GLU A 60 7.63 -14.34 18.97
C GLU A 60 6.68 -14.12 17.79
N ILE A 61 5.41 -13.89 18.10
CA ILE A 61 4.43 -13.36 17.16
C ILE A 61 3.92 -12.06 17.74
N SER A 62 4.56 -10.96 17.35
CA SER A 62 4.29 -9.63 17.87
C SER A 62 3.55 -8.79 16.84
N LEU A 63 2.46 -8.18 17.26
CA LEU A 63 1.56 -7.35 16.45
C LEU A 63 1.71 -5.88 16.83
N PRO A 64 1.52 -4.93 15.91
CA PRO A 64 1.40 -3.52 16.27
C PRO A 64 0.26 -3.29 17.27
N GLU A 65 0.47 -2.40 18.24
CA GLU A 65 -0.56 -2.03 19.21
C GLU A 65 -1.55 -1.04 18.59
N ILE A 66 -2.84 -1.26 18.78
CA ILE A 66 -3.89 -0.31 18.39
C ILE A 66 -3.95 0.81 19.42
N ALA A 67 -3.60 2.04 19.01
CA ALA A 67 -3.67 3.23 19.85
C ALA A 67 -5.08 3.85 19.87
N SER A 68 -5.77 3.83 18.73
CA SER A 68 -7.16 4.30 18.63
C SER A 68 -7.86 3.75 17.39
N VAL A 69 -9.19 3.79 17.41
CA VAL A 69 -10.07 3.39 16.30
C VAL A 69 -11.09 4.49 16.07
N GLN A 70 -11.30 4.86 14.82
CA GLN A 70 -12.37 5.76 14.39
C GLN A 70 -13.27 5.03 13.39
N VAL A 71 -14.58 5.24 13.50
CA VAL A 71 -15.58 4.63 12.62
C VAL A 71 -16.42 5.72 12.00
N SER A 72 -16.41 5.79 10.68
CA SER A 72 -17.20 6.72 9.88
C SER A 72 -18.67 6.29 9.79
N ALA A 73 -19.55 7.24 9.52
CA ALA A 73 -20.96 6.98 9.25
C ALA A 73 -21.20 6.05 8.05
N ASP A 74 -20.26 5.97 7.10
CA ASP A 74 -20.32 5.06 5.96
C ASP A 74 -19.74 3.66 6.22
N GLY A 75 -19.37 3.38 7.48
CA GLY A 75 -18.78 2.12 7.93
C GLY A 75 -17.27 1.98 7.72
N THR A 76 -16.62 2.98 7.13
CA THR A 76 -15.16 3.04 7.03
C THR A 76 -14.54 3.06 8.43
N ARG A 77 -13.49 2.27 8.65
CA ARG A 77 -12.76 2.22 9.92
C ARG A 77 -11.32 2.61 9.72
N LYS A 78 -10.84 3.53 10.55
CA LYS A 78 -9.44 3.93 10.60
C LYS A 78 -8.85 3.54 11.95
N TRP A 79 -7.71 2.85 11.93
CA TRP A 79 -6.93 2.52 13.11
C TRP A 79 -5.63 3.31 13.11
N LEU A 80 -5.29 3.85 14.25
CA LEU A 80 -3.97 4.37 14.55
C LEU A 80 -3.17 3.28 15.27
N LEU A 81 -2.04 2.87 14.71
CA LEU A 81 -1.18 1.82 15.21
C LEU A 81 0.14 2.40 15.74
N ARG A 82 0.59 1.97 16.91
CA ARG A 82 1.89 2.38 17.47
C ARG A 82 3.02 1.75 16.68
N ALA A 83 3.94 2.58 16.23
CA ALA A 83 5.21 2.15 15.67
C ALA A 83 6.32 2.06 16.75
N ASP A 84 6.28 2.99 17.71
CA ASP A 84 7.09 3.04 18.93
C ASP A 84 6.41 3.95 19.98
N ALA A 85 7.10 4.33 21.03
CA ALA A 85 6.54 5.15 22.12
C ALA A 85 6.01 6.52 21.65
N SER A 86 6.54 7.07 20.55
CA SER A 86 6.23 8.42 20.06
C SER A 86 5.63 8.46 18.66
N GLN A 87 5.79 7.38 17.89
CA GLN A 87 5.41 7.32 16.49
C GLN A 87 4.21 6.40 16.28
N ALA A 88 3.36 6.75 15.33
CA ALA A 88 2.22 5.95 14.95
C ALA A 88 1.91 6.10 13.46
N PHE A 89 1.31 5.08 12.88
CA PHE A 89 0.88 5.03 11.48
C PHE A 89 -0.57 4.55 11.40
N GLU A 90 -1.21 4.81 10.28
CA GLU A 90 -2.64 4.53 10.11
C GLU A 90 -2.89 3.42 9.09
N MET A 91 -3.99 2.69 9.28
CA MET A 91 -4.59 1.81 8.28
C MET A 91 -6.09 2.08 8.20
N VAL A 92 -6.70 1.80 7.03
CA VAL A 92 -8.12 2.09 6.79
C VAL A 92 -8.81 0.90 6.14
N PHE A 93 -9.94 0.48 6.70
CA PHE A 93 -10.84 -0.50 6.09
C PHE A 93 -12.04 0.21 5.47
N ILE A 94 -12.29 -0.05 4.20
CA ILE A 94 -13.38 0.51 3.42
C ILE A 94 -14.34 -0.62 3.05
N PRO A 95 -15.53 -0.70 3.69
CA PRO A 95 -16.56 -1.68 3.34
C PRO A 95 -17.32 -1.27 2.08
N GLU A 96 -17.62 -2.26 1.23
CA GLU A 96 -18.56 -2.18 0.13
C GLU A 96 -19.44 -3.43 0.14
N ALA A 97 -20.54 -3.46 -0.62
CA ALA A 97 -21.52 -4.56 -0.57
C ALA A 97 -20.88 -5.95 -0.78
N GLU A 98 -20.03 -6.08 -1.81
CA GLU A 98 -19.38 -7.33 -2.20
C GLU A 98 -17.86 -7.34 -1.95
N ARG A 99 -17.32 -6.26 -1.38
CA ARG A 99 -15.89 -6.06 -1.26
C ARG A 99 -15.53 -5.33 0.02
N GLY A 100 -14.47 -5.78 0.69
CA GLY A 100 -13.81 -5.04 1.76
C GLY A 100 -12.37 -4.73 1.36
N THR A 101 -12.03 -3.46 1.26
CA THR A 101 -10.67 -3.03 0.90
C THR A 101 -9.94 -2.53 2.14
N LEU A 102 -8.79 -3.14 2.45
CA LEU A 102 -7.89 -2.64 3.48
C LEU A 102 -6.75 -1.84 2.84
N CYS A 103 -6.67 -0.58 3.19
CA CYS A 103 -5.57 0.33 2.86
C CYS A 103 -4.52 0.24 3.96
N ILE A 104 -3.31 -0.20 3.62
CA ILE A 104 -2.21 -0.40 4.57
C ILE A 104 -1.05 0.53 4.30
N SER A 105 -0.31 0.85 5.37
CA SER A 105 0.88 1.68 5.35
C SER A 105 2.16 0.85 5.20
N SER A 106 3.17 1.44 4.58
CA SER A 106 4.50 0.84 4.39
C SER A 106 5.61 1.56 5.15
N GLN A 107 5.35 2.79 5.62
CA GLN A 107 6.31 3.62 6.32
C GLN A 107 5.62 4.44 7.42
N VAL A 108 6.39 4.94 8.37
CA VAL A 108 5.99 6.00 9.29
C VAL A 108 6.38 7.33 8.63
N GLY A 109 5.39 8.02 8.06
CA GLY A 109 5.62 9.19 7.21
C GLY A 109 6.01 8.84 5.78
N CYS A 110 6.48 9.84 5.00
CA CYS A 110 6.92 9.67 3.61
C CYS A 110 7.95 10.73 3.22
N ALA A 111 9.00 10.32 2.52
CA ALA A 111 10.05 11.24 2.07
C ALA A 111 9.83 11.80 0.66
N LEU A 112 8.75 11.43 -0.05
CA LEU A 112 8.56 11.82 -1.45
C LEU A 112 8.08 13.26 -1.66
N ASP A 113 7.59 13.92 -0.61
CA ASP A 113 7.21 15.32 -0.61
C ASP A 113 6.14 15.73 -1.64
N CYS A 114 5.19 14.83 -1.91
CA CYS A 114 4.05 15.14 -2.78
C CYS A 114 3.21 16.25 -2.16
N SER A 115 3.03 17.38 -2.88
CA SER A 115 2.47 18.61 -2.33
C SER A 115 1.00 18.51 -1.87
N PHE A 116 0.25 17.55 -2.41
CA PHE A 116 -1.17 17.31 -2.11
C PHE A 116 -1.42 16.21 -1.06
N CYS A 117 -0.37 15.71 -0.39
CA CYS A 117 -0.46 14.57 0.51
C CYS A 117 -0.10 14.93 1.95
N SER A 118 -1.03 14.75 2.89
CA SER A 118 -0.82 15.02 4.33
C SER A 118 0.33 14.19 4.92
N THR A 119 0.45 12.91 4.55
CA THR A 119 1.57 12.06 5.00
C THR A 119 2.93 12.62 4.59
N ALA A 120 3.04 13.15 3.37
CA ALA A 120 4.28 13.72 2.87
C ALA A 120 4.66 15.01 3.62
N GLN A 121 3.68 15.82 4.03
CA GLN A 121 3.90 17.05 4.79
C GLN A 121 4.52 16.79 6.17
N GLN A 122 4.31 15.61 6.74
CA GLN A 122 4.86 15.23 8.04
C GLN A 122 6.33 14.77 7.96
N GLY A 123 6.84 14.52 6.76
CA GLY A 123 8.18 13.99 6.57
C GLY A 123 8.28 12.48 6.82
N PHE A 124 9.49 11.98 6.99
CA PHE A 124 9.81 10.56 7.08
C PHE A 124 10.50 10.22 8.40
N ASN A 125 10.07 9.15 9.05
CA ASN A 125 10.68 8.63 10.26
C ASN A 125 11.46 7.33 10.01
N ARG A 126 10.74 6.26 9.60
CA ARG A 126 11.33 4.95 9.28
C ARG A 126 10.45 4.09 8.39
N ASN A 127 11.05 3.08 7.84
CA ASN A 127 10.34 1.99 7.19
C ASN A 127 9.60 1.14 8.22
N LEU A 128 8.44 0.59 7.85
CA LEU A 128 7.80 -0.49 8.59
C LEU A 128 8.49 -1.81 8.26
N THR A 129 8.58 -2.68 9.25
CA THR A 129 9.04 -4.06 9.05
C THR A 129 7.96 -4.89 8.33
N THR A 130 8.35 -6.02 7.75
CA THR A 130 7.40 -6.97 7.14
C THR A 130 6.32 -7.39 8.15
N ALA A 131 6.71 -7.64 9.42
CA ALA A 131 5.79 -8.00 10.48
C ALA A 131 4.76 -6.89 10.78
N GLU A 132 5.17 -5.62 10.78
CA GLU A 132 4.25 -4.48 10.97
C GLU A 132 3.31 -4.33 9.77
N ILE A 133 3.78 -4.54 8.55
CA ILE A 133 2.95 -4.48 7.33
C ILE A 133 1.90 -5.59 7.34
N VAL A 134 2.32 -6.82 7.54
CA VAL A 134 1.45 -8.01 7.60
C VAL A 134 0.53 -7.96 8.82
N GLY A 135 1.04 -7.45 9.94
CA GLY A 135 0.30 -7.25 11.18
C GLY A 135 -0.93 -6.36 11.03
N GLN A 136 -0.90 -5.37 10.11
CA GLN A 136 -2.09 -4.55 9.79
C GLN A 136 -3.24 -5.42 9.28
N VAL A 137 -2.96 -6.33 8.35
CA VAL A 137 -3.98 -7.22 7.78
C VAL A 137 -4.47 -8.21 8.83
N TRP A 138 -3.57 -8.73 9.64
CA TRP A 138 -3.90 -9.65 10.72
C TRP A 138 -4.80 -8.99 11.77
N LEU A 139 -4.43 -7.79 12.24
CA LEU A 139 -5.22 -7.01 13.19
C LEU A 139 -6.60 -6.64 12.64
N ALA A 140 -6.67 -6.15 11.40
CA ALA A 140 -7.93 -5.78 10.78
C ALA A 140 -8.87 -6.98 10.66
N ASN A 141 -8.39 -8.17 10.31
CA ASN A 141 -9.21 -9.39 10.30
C ASN A 141 -9.78 -9.70 11.69
N ARG A 142 -8.97 -9.61 12.75
CA ARG A 142 -9.41 -9.82 14.12
C ARG A 142 -10.45 -8.78 14.55
N GLU A 143 -10.20 -7.51 14.33
CA GLU A 143 -11.08 -6.41 14.72
C GLU A 143 -12.40 -6.38 13.94
N LEU A 144 -12.42 -6.97 12.75
CA LEU A 144 -13.63 -7.16 11.95
C LEU A 144 -14.39 -8.45 12.32
N GLY A 145 -13.88 -9.22 13.29
CA GLY A 145 -14.52 -10.44 13.78
C GLY A 145 -14.51 -11.59 12.79
N TRP A 146 -13.50 -11.63 11.87
CA TRP A 146 -13.38 -12.76 10.97
C TRP A 146 -12.93 -14.02 11.69
N SER A 147 -13.61 -15.14 11.47
CA SER A 147 -13.25 -16.46 11.95
C SER A 147 -13.11 -17.47 10.81
N VAL A 148 -12.45 -18.59 11.09
CA VAL A 148 -12.21 -19.66 10.12
C VAL A 148 -13.55 -20.24 9.63
N GLY A 149 -13.72 -20.27 8.30
CA GLY A 149 -14.95 -20.79 7.68
C GLY A 149 -15.98 -19.73 7.35
N GLU A 150 -15.80 -18.48 7.78
CA GLU A 150 -16.65 -17.35 7.39
C GLU A 150 -16.18 -16.66 6.10
N ASN A 151 -17.11 -15.92 5.48
CA ASN A 151 -16.78 -15.09 4.34
C ASN A 151 -15.76 -14.00 4.75
N ARG A 152 -14.69 -13.88 3.99
CA ARG A 152 -13.65 -12.88 4.23
C ARG A 152 -14.22 -11.48 4.16
N ARG A 153 -14.04 -10.70 5.23
CA ARG A 153 -14.36 -9.27 5.23
C ARG A 153 -13.36 -8.46 4.43
N ILE A 154 -12.07 -8.79 4.53
CA ILE A 154 -11.01 -8.19 3.73
C ILE A 154 -10.82 -9.02 2.47
N THR A 155 -11.27 -8.50 1.34
CA THR A 155 -11.13 -9.14 0.03
C THR A 155 -10.01 -8.53 -0.81
N ASN A 156 -9.64 -7.28 -0.53
CA ASN A 156 -8.62 -6.52 -1.24
C ASN A 156 -7.67 -5.85 -0.25
N VAL A 157 -6.38 -5.85 -0.59
CA VAL A 157 -5.35 -5.08 0.16
C VAL A 157 -4.67 -4.12 -0.80
N VAL A 158 -4.56 -2.85 -0.41
CA VAL A 158 -3.92 -1.81 -1.21
C VAL A 158 -2.84 -1.10 -0.39
N PHE A 159 -1.63 -1.01 -0.92
CA PHE A 159 -0.53 -0.25 -0.34
C PHE A 159 -0.67 1.23 -0.76
N MET A 160 -1.68 1.89 -0.22
CA MET A 160 -2.04 3.28 -0.50
C MET A 160 -2.18 4.11 0.79
N GLY A 161 -1.69 3.58 1.91
CA GLY A 161 -1.62 4.26 3.20
C GLY A 161 -0.40 5.18 3.28
N MET A 162 0.21 5.26 4.44
CA MET A 162 1.39 6.09 4.67
C MET A 162 2.65 5.47 4.06
N GLY A 163 3.44 6.32 3.35
CA GLY A 163 4.73 5.97 2.79
C GLY A 163 4.72 5.58 1.30
N GLU A 164 5.93 5.48 0.75
CA GLU A 164 6.19 4.94 -0.59
C GLU A 164 6.60 3.47 -0.47
N PRO A 165 5.77 2.52 -0.95
CA PRO A 165 6.05 1.09 -0.77
C PRO A 165 7.37 0.65 -1.42
N LEU A 166 7.70 1.18 -2.58
CA LEU A 166 8.93 0.80 -3.28
C LEU A 166 10.21 1.37 -2.63
N ALA A 167 10.11 2.39 -1.79
CA ALA A 167 11.21 2.84 -0.94
C ALA A 167 11.44 1.89 0.26
N ASN A 168 10.48 1.02 0.56
CA ASN A 168 10.59 -0.03 1.57
C ASN A 168 10.54 -1.44 0.93
N PHE A 169 11.21 -1.60 -0.18
CA PHE A 169 11.15 -2.80 -1.03
C PHE A 169 11.42 -4.09 -0.25
N ARG A 170 12.45 -4.09 0.62
CA ARG A 170 12.89 -5.25 1.40
C ARG A 170 11.83 -5.78 2.37
N ALA A 171 10.92 -4.95 2.84
CA ALA A 171 9.84 -5.37 3.73
C ALA A 171 8.51 -5.59 2.98
N VAL A 172 8.26 -4.82 1.93
CA VAL A 172 7.00 -4.85 1.17
C VAL A 172 6.91 -6.10 0.30
N VAL A 173 7.97 -6.50 -0.38
CA VAL A 173 7.96 -7.71 -1.24
C VAL A 173 7.67 -8.98 -0.44
N PRO A 174 8.36 -9.27 0.68
CA PRO A 174 8.00 -10.40 1.54
C PRO A 174 6.56 -10.31 2.08
N ALA A 175 6.09 -9.09 2.44
CA ALA A 175 4.71 -8.92 2.87
C ALA A 175 3.70 -9.30 1.78
N ILE A 176 3.93 -8.87 0.52
CA ILE A 176 3.08 -9.26 -0.61
C ILE A 176 3.10 -10.77 -0.82
N ARG A 177 4.26 -11.42 -0.73
CA ARG A 177 4.35 -12.89 -0.84
C ARG A 177 3.51 -13.60 0.22
N ILE A 178 3.52 -13.12 1.48
CA ILE A 178 2.66 -13.64 2.55
C ILE A 178 1.18 -13.41 2.24
N LEU A 179 0.81 -12.24 1.68
CA LEU A 179 -0.57 -11.94 1.31
C LEU A 179 -1.10 -12.86 0.21
N LEU A 180 -0.24 -13.26 -0.73
CA LEU A 180 -0.59 -14.09 -1.88
C LEU A 180 -0.52 -15.59 -1.59
N ASP A 181 0.31 -16.02 -0.63
CA ASP A 181 0.58 -17.43 -0.33
C ASP A 181 -0.68 -18.16 0.15
N ASP A 182 -0.86 -19.42 -0.31
CA ASP A 182 -2.02 -20.26 0.01
C ASP A 182 -2.09 -20.65 1.50
N MET A 183 -0.97 -20.69 2.20
CA MET A 183 -0.89 -20.86 3.66
C MET A 183 -0.87 -19.53 4.40
N GLY A 184 -0.62 -18.43 3.70
CA GLY A 184 -0.74 -17.07 4.19
C GLY A 184 -2.19 -16.57 4.16
N PHE A 185 -2.39 -15.34 3.69
CA PHE A 185 -3.75 -14.77 3.58
C PHE A 185 -4.51 -15.26 2.34
N ASP A 186 -3.83 -15.87 1.35
CA ASP A 186 -4.43 -16.42 0.14
C ASP A 186 -5.31 -15.40 -0.60
N ILE A 187 -4.83 -14.17 -0.71
CA ILE A 187 -5.48 -13.11 -1.46
C ILE A 187 -5.04 -13.19 -2.92
N SER A 188 -5.98 -13.20 -3.85
CA SER A 188 -5.65 -13.23 -5.28
C SER A 188 -4.75 -12.05 -5.67
N ARG A 189 -3.76 -12.30 -6.54
CA ARG A 189 -2.84 -11.28 -7.07
C ARG A 189 -3.51 -10.03 -7.65
N ARG A 190 -4.74 -10.15 -8.14
CA ARG A 190 -5.54 -9.03 -8.67
C ARG A 190 -6.18 -8.18 -7.57
N ARG A 191 -6.16 -8.67 -6.35
CA ARG A 191 -6.76 -8.04 -5.17
C ARG A 191 -5.71 -7.51 -4.19
N VAL A 192 -4.43 -7.72 -4.48
CA VAL A 192 -3.30 -7.03 -3.82
C VAL A 192 -2.78 -5.99 -4.79
N THR A 193 -2.87 -4.72 -4.41
CA THR A 193 -2.42 -3.60 -5.25
C THR A 193 -1.25 -2.89 -4.56
N LEU A 194 -0.11 -2.84 -5.24
CA LEU A 194 0.99 -1.97 -4.86
C LEU A 194 0.82 -0.64 -5.59
N SER A 195 0.82 0.46 -4.82
CA SER A 195 0.82 1.81 -5.39
C SER A 195 2.19 2.43 -5.24
N THR A 196 2.66 3.16 -6.26
CA THR A 196 3.94 3.88 -6.23
C THR A 196 3.83 5.25 -6.88
N SER A 197 4.62 6.18 -6.40
CA SER A 197 4.81 7.48 -7.04
C SER A 197 5.81 7.44 -8.20
N GLY A 198 6.46 6.27 -8.44
CA GLY A 198 7.32 6.08 -9.62
C GLY A 198 8.80 5.99 -9.31
N LEU A 199 9.21 5.16 -8.37
CA LEU A 199 10.59 4.73 -8.20
C LEU A 199 10.95 3.72 -9.31
N VAL A 200 11.32 4.23 -10.49
CA VAL A 200 11.48 3.45 -11.72
C VAL A 200 12.38 2.22 -11.55
N PRO A 201 13.60 2.29 -10.97
CA PRO A 201 14.44 1.11 -10.80
C PRO A 201 13.76 0.01 -9.97
N GLN A 202 12.94 0.39 -8.99
CA GLN A 202 12.23 -0.56 -8.15
C GLN A 202 11.00 -1.17 -8.84
N ILE A 203 10.41 -0.48 -9.82
CA ILE A 203 9.34 -1.07 -10.65
C ILE A 203 9.91 -2.22 -11.48
N TYR A 204 11.08 -2.06 -12.07
CA TYR A 204 11.77 -3.14 -12.80
C TYR A 204 12.07 -4.34 -11.88
N LYS A 205 12.67 -4.09 -10.70
CA LYS A 205 12.91 -5.16 -9.70
C LYS A 205 11.61 -5.85 -9.25
N LEU A 206 10.53 -5.10 -9.09
CA LEU A 206 9.24 -5.66 -8.68
C LEU A 206 8.70 -6.65 -9.73
N ALA A 207 8.95 -6.38 -11.01
CA ALA A 207 8.53 -7.26 -12.10
C ALA A 207 9.18 -8.66 -12.00
N GLU A 208 10.40 -8.75 -11.45
CA GLU A 208 11.13 -10.01 -11.26
C GLU A 208 10.72 -10.76 -9.98
N GLU A 209 10.23 -10.02 -8.96
CA GLU A 209 10.10 -10.55 -7.61
C GLU A 209 8.68 -11.02 -7.26
N VAL A 210 7.65 -10.31 -7.70
CA VAL A 210 6.28 -10.59 -7.26
C VAL A 210 5.22 -10.10 -8.26
N ASN A 211 4.17 -10.89 -8.43
CA ASN A 211 3.04 -10.55 -9.29
C ASN A 211 1.85 -10.02 -8.47
N CYS A 212 1.58 -8.73 -8.55
CA CYS A 212 0.42 -8.08 -7.95
C CYS A 212 -0.15 -7.02 -8.90
N ALA A 213 -1.27 -6.40 -8.57
CA ALA A 213 -1.77 -5.27 -9.33
C ALA A 213 -0.89 -4.03 -9.08
N LEU A 214 -0.55 -3.29 -10.14
CA LEU A 214 0.23 -2.06 -10.06
C LEU A 214 -0.68 -0.85 -10.20
N ALA A 215 -0.59 0.08 -9.27
CA ALA A 215 -1.14 1.42 -9.34
C ALA A 215 -0.01 2.47 -9.32
N VAL A 216 -0.16 3.54 -10.10
CA VAL A 216 0.87 4.57 -10.22
C VAL A 216 0.27 5.95 -10.02
N SER A 217 0.82 6.69 -9.08
CA SER A 217 0.50 8.09 -8.80
C SER A 217 1.03 8.99 -9.92
N LEU A 218 0.21 9.22 -10.95
CA LEU A 218 0.59 10.05 -12.11
C LEU A 218 0.34 11.53 -11.86
N HIS A 219 -0.88 11.90 -11.51
CA HIS A 219 -1.38 13.21 -11.06
C HIS A 219 -1.18 14.40 -12.01
N ALA A 220 -0.45 14.25 -13.10
CA ALA A 220 -0.26 15.26 -14.12
C ALA A 220 -0.05 14.64 -15.52
N PRO A 221 -0.37 15.36 -16.60
CA PRO A 221 -0.21 14.87 -17.95
C PRO A 221 1.17 15.17 -18.56
N ASN A 222 1.99 15.99 -17.90
CA ASN A 222 3.30 16.42 -18.38
C ASN A 222 4.28 16.61 -17.22
N ASP A 223 5.59 16.60 -17.54
CA ASP A 223 6.66 16.64 -16.55
C ASP A 223 6.73 17.97 -15.78
N ALA A 224 6.38 19.08 -16.41
CA ALA A 224 6.41 20.39 -15.76
C ALA A 224 5.46 20.45 -14.57
N LEU A 225 4.22 20.00 -14.76
CA LEU A 225 3.22 19.95 -13.70
C LEU A 225 3.49 18.79 -12.72
N ARG A 226 3.89 17.62 -13.23
CA ARG A 226 4.17 16.47 -12.38
C ARG A 226 5.33 16.75 -11.41
N SER A 227 6.36 17.46 -11.86
CA SER A 227 7.52 17.81 -11.00
C SER A 227 7.16 18.78 -9.86
N GLN A 228 6.06 19.52 -10.00
CA GLN A 228 5.51 20.36 -8.92
C GLN A 228 4.69 19.55 -7.92
N LEU A 229 3.86 18.63 -8.42
CA LEU A 229 2.94 17.84 -7.59
C LEU A 229 3.61 16.60 -6.97
N VAL A 230 4.49 15.94 -7.71
CA VAL A 230 5.16 14.68 -7.37
C VAL A 230 6.66 14.84 -7.65
N PRO A 231 7.46 15.38 -6.72
CA PRO A 231 8.84 15.79 -6.96
C PRO A 231 9.80 14.70 -7.47
N ILE A 232 9.52 13.41 -7.20
CA ILE A 232 10.30 12.29 -7.75
C ILE A 232 10.36 12.30 -9.30
N ASN A 233 9.41 12.97 -9.94
CA ASN A 233 9.40 13.14 -11.40
C ASN A 233 10.67 13.84 -11.95
N ARG A 234 11.34 14.64 -11.14
CA ARG A 234 12.62 15.30 -11.53
C ARG A 234 13.74 14.29 -11.75
N VAL A 235 13.63 13.11 -11.13
CA VAL A 235 14.59 12.01 -11.25
C VAL A 235 14.12 10.98 -12.28
N HIS A 236 12.82 10.70 -12.28
CA HIS A 236 12.17 9.73 -13.15
C HIS A 236 11.02 10.39 -13.91
N PRO A 237 11.30 11.00 -15.09
CA PRO A 237 10.29 11.64 -15.94
C PRO A 237 9.18 10.66 -16.37
N ILE A 238 8.04 11.21 -16.78
CA ILE A 238 6.87 10.43 -17.18
C ILE A 238 7.20 9.37 -18.24
N ALA A 239 8.06 9.67 -19.19
CA ALA A 239 8.42 8.73 -20.26
C ALA A 239 9.07 7.46 -19.69
N GLU A 240 10.08 7.61 -18.81
CA GLU A 240 10.75 6.47 -18.14
C GLU A 240 9.79 5.72 -17.21
N LEU A 241 8.94 6.43 -16.49
CA LEU A 241 7.93 5.84 -15.62
C LEU A 241 6.97 4.96 -16.41
N LEU A 242 6.45 5.44 -17.52
CA LEU A 242 5.54 4.68 -18.37
C LEU A 242 6.21 3.46 -19.00
N GLU A 243 7.46 3.59 -19.44
CA GLU A 243 8.23 2.45 -19.95
C GLU A 243 8.35 1.34 -18.90
N ALA A 244 8.71 1.69 -17.67
CA ALA A 244 8.78 0.73 -16.56
C ALA A 244 7.42 0.10 -16.25
N CYS A 245 6.31 0.86 -16.34
CA CYS A 245 4.95 0.36 -16.16
C CYS A 245 4.58 -0.67 -17.23
N TRP A 246 4.94 -0.42 -18.48
CA TRP A 246 4.66 -1.35 -19.59
C TRP A 246 5.52 -2.60 -19.49
N HIS A 247 6.79 -2.47 -19.15
CA HIS A 247 7.67 -3.61 -18.84
C HIS A 247 7.08 -4.48 -17.73
N TYR A 248 6.68 -3.87 -16.60
CA TYR A 248 6.03 -4.61 -15.50
C TYR A 248 4.79 -5.38 -15.97
N LEU A 249 3.97 -4.75 -16.82
CA LEU A 249 2.74 -5.34 -17.31
C LEU A 249 3.01 -6.54 -18.20
N ASP A 250 4.01 -6.43 -19.08
CA ASP A 250 4.38 -7.48 -20.03
C ASP A 250 4.98 -8.68 -19.29
N GLU A 251 5.92 -8.47 -18.36
CA GLU A 251 6.53 -9.53 -17.53
C GLU A 251 5.50 -10.28 -16.68
N GLN A 252 4.51 -9.55 -16.15
CA GLN A 252 3.52 -10.13 -15.26
C GLN A 252 2.27 -10.69 -15.98
N ASN A 253 2.20 -10.65 -17.30
CA ASN A 253 1.00 -10.95 -18.10
C ASN A 253 -0.22 -10.24 -17.50
N GLY A 254 -0.04 -8.96 -17.16
CA GLY A 254 -1.02 -8.12 -16.51
C GLY A 254 -2.09 -7.66 -17.49
N ARG A 255 -3.25 -7.24 -16.95
CA ARG A 255 -4.36 -6.75 -17.80
C ARG A 255 -4.27 -5.25 -18.04
N SER A 256 -3.86 -4.49 -17.06
CA SER A 256 -3.72 -3.03 -17.13
C SER A 256 -2.98 -2.49 -15.91
N VAL A 257 -2.32 -1.36 -16.07
CA VAL A 257 -1.84 -0.51 -14.98
C VAL A 257 -2.95 0.48 -14.63
N THR A 258 -3.14 0.74 -13.32
CA THR A 258 -4.05 1.79 -12.86
C THR A 258 -3.26 3.05 -12.56
N PHE A 259 -3.58 4.15 -13.24
CA PHE A 259 -3.00 5.46 -12.94
C PHE A 259 -3.93 6.24 -12.03
N GLU A 260 -3.42 6.69 -10.89
CA GLU A 260 -4.14 7.53 -9.94
C GLU A 260 -3.94 9.00 -10.31
N TYR A 261 -5.02 9.78 -10.31
CA TYR A 261 -5.01 11.18 -10.69
C TYR A 261 -5.87 12.00 -9.72
N VAL A 262 -5.23 12.72 -8.80
CA VAL A 262 -5.92 13.63 -7.89
C VAL A 262 -6.43 14.85 -8.65
N MET A 263 -7.69 15.25 -8.42
CA MET A 263 -8.33 16.37 -9.11
C MET A 263 -8.25 17.63 -8.25
N LEU A 264 -7.35 18.53 -8.63
CA LEU A 264 -7.04 19.78 -7.94
C LEU A 264 -7.61 20.97 -8.73
N ASP A 265 -8.51 21.73 -8.11
CA ASP A 265 -9.23 22.86 -8.70
C ASP A 265 -8.26 23.92 -9.28
N GLY A 266 -8.40 24.21 -10.56
CA GLY A 266 -7.58 25.20 -11.29
C GLY A 266 -6.12 24.80 -11.52
N VAL A 267 -5.69 23.60 -11.09
CA VAL A 267 -4.28 23.14 -11.19
C VAL A 267 -4.12 22.12 -12.29
N ASN A 268 -4.81 20.97 -12.20
CA ASN A 268 -4.63 19.85 -13.12
C ASN A 268 -5.95 19.33 -13.73
N ASP A 269 -7.05 20.06 -13.57
CA ASP A 269 -8.42 19.63 -13.89
C ASP A 269 -9.00 20.22 -15.19
N GLN A 270 -8.19 20.92 -15.98
CA GLN A 270 -8.62 21.51 -17.24
C GLN A 270 -8.80 20.44 -18.33
N LEU A 271 -9.74 20.64 -19.26
CA LEU A 271 -9.94 19.73 -20.39
C LEU A 271 -8.69 19.54 -21.28
N GLN A 272 -7.80 20.52 -21.30
CA GLN A 272 -6.48 20.40 -21.94
C GLN A 272 -5.69 19.25 -21.34
N HIS A 273 -5.64 19.14 -20.00
CA HIS A 273 -4.96 18.05 -19.28
C HIS A 273 -5.57 16.68 -19.59
N ALA A 274 -6.90 16.58 -19.71
CA ALA A 274 -7.56 15.33 -20.13
C ALA A 274 -7.14 14.90 -21.54
N ARG A 275 -7.01 15.86 -22.48
CA ARG A 275 -6.54 15.61 -23.86
C ARG A 275 -5.08 15.15 -23.90
N GLU A 276 -4.24 15.73 -23.07
CA GLU A 276 -2.82 15.35 -22.94
C GLU A 276 -2.69 13.94 -22.36
N LEU A 277 -3.41 13.62 -21.27
CA LEU A 277 -3.47 12.27 -20.69
C LEU A 277 -3.97 11.23 -21.70
N ALA A 278 -5.01 11.55 -22.46
CA ALA A 278 -5.53 10.64 -23.47
C ALA A 278 -4.48 10.32 -24.55
N ARG A 279 -3.69 11.31 -24.97
CA ARG A 279 -2.58 11.08 -25.91
C ARG A 279 -1.45 10.26 -25.29
N LEU A 280 -1.10 10.55 -24.03
CA LEU A 280 -0.05 9.87 -23.27
C LEU A 280 -0.32 8.38 -23.08
N LEU A 281 -1.59 8.01 -22.85
CA LEU A 281 -2.01 6.64 -22.54
C LEU A 281 -2.63 5.91 -23.74
N HIS A 282 -2.66 6.56 -24.93
CA HIS A 282 -3.29 6.01 -26.14
C HIS A 282 -2.70 4.65 -26.54
N GLY A 283 -3.60 3.68 -26.83
CA GLY A 283 -3.20 2.34 -27.30
C GLY A 283 -2.52 1.47 -26.24
N ARG A 284 -2.48 1.89 -24.99
CA ARG A 284 -1.89 1.13 -23.88
C ARG A 284 -2.96 0.60 -22.93
N PRO A 285 -2.76 -0.56 -22.31
CA PRO A 285 -3.72 -1.14 -21.35
C PRO A 285 -3.67 -0.39 -20.01
N ALA A 286 -4.20 0.81 -20.00
CA ALA A 286 -4.24 1.74 -18.88
C ALA A 286 -5.67 1.97 -18.39
N LYS A 287 -5.82 2.18 -17.08
CA LYS A 287 -7.03 2.71 -16.45
C LYS A 287 -6.65 3.96 -15.67
N LEU A 288 -7.49 4.97 -15.69
CA LEU A 288 -7.29 6.18 -14.92
C LEU A 288 -8.35 6.28 -13.82
N ASN A 289 -7.89 6.46 -12.60
CA ASN A 289 -8.73 6.60 -11.43
C ASN A 289 -8.69 8.05 -10.94
N LEU A 290 -9.74 8.81 -11.20
CA LEU A 290 -9.85 10.21 -10.80
C LEU A 290 -10.23 10.28 -9.33
N ILE A 291 -9.39 10.90 -8.52
CA ILE A 291 -9.57 11.04 -7.08
C ILE A 291 -10.00 12.49 -6.80
N PRO A 292 -11.26 12.74 -6.41
CA PRO A 292 -11.63 14.06 -5.87
C PRO A 292 -10.69 14.40 -4.71
N PHE A 293 -10.03 15.55 -4.76
CA PHE A 293 -9.09 15.93 -3.70
C PHE A 293 -9.78 16.01 -2.35
N ASN A 294 -9.13 15.49 -1.33
CA ASN A 294 -9.60 15.54 0.05
C ASN A 294 -8.73 16.55 0.81
N PRO A 295 -9.27 17.73 1.15
CA PRO A 295 -8.51 18.76 1.86
C PRO A 295 -8.02 18.26 3.23
N PHE A 296 -6.90 18.80 3.68
CA PHE A 296 -6.34 18.57 5.01
C PHE A 296 -5.76 19.89 5.56
N PRO A 297 -5.56 20.03 6.88
CA PRO A 297 -5.03 21.26 7.48
C PRO A 297 -3.67 21.65 6.88
N GLY A 298 -3.52 22.91 6.49
CA GLY A 298 -2.28 23.46 5.94
C GLY A 298 -2.11 23.33 4.43
N THR A 299 -3.08 22.77 3.69
CA THR A 299 -3.04 22.76 2.23
C THR A 299 -3.77 23.96 1.63
N ASP A 300 -3.21 24.54 0.56
CA ASP A 300 -3.85 25.58 -0.25
C ASP A 300 -4.69 25.00 -1.41
N TYR A 301 -4.57 23.69 -1.66
CA TYR A 301 -5.31 23.03 -2.73
C TYR A 301 -6.80 22.89 -2.38
N ARG A 302 -7.62 22.93 -3.43
CA ARG A 302 -9.08 22.73 -3.33
C ARG A 302 -9.52 21.57 -4.22
N ARG A 303 -10.61 20.94 -3.82
CA ARG A 303 -11.28 19.90 -4.61
C ARG A 303 -11.90 20.51 -5.86
N SER A 304 -11.64 19.93 -7.03
CA SER A 304 -12.34 20.32 -8.26
C SER A 304 -13.84 20.15 -8.13
N PRO A 305 -14.66 21.03 -8.70
CA PRO A 305 -16.12 20.88 -8.72
C PRO A 305 -16.53 19.54 -9.41
N ALA A 306 -17.59 18.90 -8.90
CA ALA A 306 -18.06 17.60 -9.42
C ALA A 306 -18.33 17.61 -10.94
N ALA A 307 -18.90 18.73 -11.45
CA ALA A 307 -19.14 18.90 -12.89
C ALA A 307 -17.86 18.97 -13.72
N VAL A 308 -16.75 19.51 -13.16
CA VAL A 308 -15.44 19.53 -13.81
C VAL A 308 -14.87 18.12 -13.86
N ILE A 309 -14.90 17.38 -12.74
CA ILE A 309 -14.42 16.00 -12.67
C ILE A 309 -15.19 15.10 -13.65
N THR A 310 -16.53 15.28 -13.74
CA THR A 310 -17.37 14.51 -14.67
C THR A 310 -16.98 14.79 -16.11
N ARG A 311 -16.88 16.06 -16.50
CA ARG A 311 -16.47 16.45 -17.87
C ARG A 311 -15.05 15.95 -18.22
N PHE A 312 -14.15 15.98 -17.24
CA PHE A 312 -12.78 15.47 -17.41
C PHE A 312 -12.78 13.97 -17.66
N ARG A 313 -13.53 13.19 -16.87
CA ARG A 313 -13.74 11.76 -17.08
C ARG A 313 -14.32 11.46 -18.47
N ASP A 314 -15.37 12.16 -18.87
CA ASP A 314 -16.06 11.94 -20.14
C ASP A 314 -15.12 12.24 -21.32
N ALA A 315 -14.35 13.33 -21.23
CA ALA A 315 -13.34 13.67 -22.24
C ALA A 315 -12.23 12.61 -22.41
N LEU A 316 -11.89 11.87 -21.35
CA LEU A 316 -10.96 10.73 -21.42
C LEU A 316 -11.62 9.50 -22.03
N ASN A 317 -12.84 9.15 -21.59
CA ASN A 317 -13.60 7.99 -22.09
C ASN A 317 -13.91 8.14 -23.59
N ASP A 318 -14.30 9.32 -24.06
CA ASP A 318 -14.53 9.64 -25.47
C ASP A 318 -13.28 9.42 -26.34
N ARG A 319 -12.09 9.40 -25.72
CA ARG A 319 -10.79 9.17 -26.39
C ARG A 319 -10.22 7.78 -26.14
N GLY A 320 -11.06 6.85 -25.63
CA GLY A 320 -10.69 5.46 -25.43
C GLY A 320 -9.85 5.17 -24.18
N VAL A 321 -9.67 6.13 -23.27
CA VAL A 321 -9.02 5.90 -21.97
C VAL A 321 -10.08 5.62 -20.92
N ILE A 322 -10.08 4.41 -20.35
CA ILE A 322 -11.02 4.04 -19.29
C ILE A 322 -10.73 4.87 -18.03
N ALA A 323 -11.62 5.82 -17.75
CA ALA A 323 -11.52 6.69 -16.58
C ALA A 323 -12.73 6.48 -15.64
N THR A 324 -12.44 6.34 -14.33
CA THR A 324 -13.44 6.19 -13.28
C THR A 324 -13.25 7.28 -12.22
N ILE A 325 -14.33 7.69 -11.57
CA ILE A 325 -14.27 8.65 -10.45
C ILE A 325 -14.34 7.84 -9.16
N ARG A 326 -13.32 7.98 -8.30
CA ARG A 326 -13.28 7.33 -6.99
C ARG A 326 -14.30 7.98 -6.05
N LYS A 327 -15.12 7.16 -5.42
CA LYS A 327 -16.00 7.63 -4.36
C LYS A 327 -15.19 7.91 -3.09
N THR A 328 -15.28 9.11 -2.56
CA THR A 328 -14.67 9.44 -1.25
C THR A 328 -15.34 8.60 -0.16
N ARG A 329 -14.55 8.09 0.77
CA ARG A 329 -14.96 7.28 1.91
C ARG A 329 -14.25 7.77 3.17
N GLY A 330 -14.95 7.73 4.32
CA GLY A 330 -14.39 8.11 5.60
C GLY A 330 -13.96 9.59 5.69
N ASP A 331 -14.64 10.48 4.97
CA ASP A 331 -14.30 11.91 4.93
C ASP A 331 -14.47 12.57 6.31
N ASP A 332 -15.44 12.11 7.10
CA ASP A 332 -15.77 12.57 8.45
C ASP A 332 -14.72 12.18 9.52
N ILE A 333 -13.80 11.28 9.18
CA ILE A 333 -12.75 10.80 10.09
C ILE A 333 -11.34 10.95 9.49
N ASP A 334 -11.16 11.81 8.47
CA ASP A 334 -9.88 11.99 7.75
C ASP A 334 -9.25 10.67 7.29
N ALA A 335 -10.07 9.75 6.78
CA ALA A 335 -9.62 8.44 6.32
C ALA A 335 -9.50 8.33 4.79
N ALA A 336 -9.77 9.40 4.05
CA ALA A 336 -9.68 9.40 2.61
C ALA A 336 -8.22 9.44 2.12
N CYS A 337 -8.01 9.10 0.84
CA CYS A 337 -6.69 9.11 0.23
C CYS A 337 -6.02 10.49 0.33
N GLY A 338 -4.76 10.51 0.78
CA GLY A 338 -3.97 11.71 0.98
C GLY A 338 -4.15 12.38 2.34
N GLN A 339 -5.13 11.96 3.16
CA GLN A 339 -5.38 12.55 4.48
C GLN A 339 -4.66 11.88 5.65
N LEU A 340 -4.16 10.65 5.47
CA LEU A 340 -3.53 9.92 6.57
C LEU A 340 -2.32 10.67 7.13
N ALA A 341 -2.34 10.87 8.42
CA ALA A 341 -1.36 11.68 9.13
C ALA A 341 -0.53 10.88 10.15
N GLY A 342 -1.15 10.01 10.92
CA GLY A 342 -0.46 9.28 11.98
C GLY A 342 0.07 10.20 13.09
N ARG A 343 1.18 9.77 13.71
CA ARG A 343 2.04 10.60 14.58
C ARG A 343 3.46 10.41 14.10
N VAL A 344 3.99 11.40 13.41
CA VAL A 344 5.30 11.33 12.74
C VAL A 344 6.20 12.45 13.21
N THR A 345 7.38 12.11 13.75
CA THR A 345 8.47 13.04 13.92
C THR A 345 9.47 12.82 12.82
N ASP A 346 9.67 13.81 11.96
CA ASP A 346 10.65 13.74 10.88
C ASP A 346 12.06 13.63 11.43
N ARG A 347 12.69 12.47 11.27
CA ARG A 347 14.05 12.21 11.74
C ARG A 347 15.11 12.58 10.72
N THR A 348 14.76 12.56 9.46
CA THR A 348 15.76 12.60 8.39
C THR A 348 15.90 13.97 7.75
N LYS A 349 14.83 14.78 7.79
CA LYS A 349 14.70 16.04 7.02
C LYS A 349 14.97 15.85 5.51
N ILE A 350 14.95 14.60 5.05
CA ILE A 350 15.22 14.24 3.67
C ILE A 350 13.94 14.38 2.87
N ARG A 351 14.05 15.08 1.74
CA ARG A 351 13.02 15.12 0.73
C ARG A 351 13.60 14.51 -0.55
N LEU A 352 13.03 13.39 -0.99
CA LEU A 352 13.55 12.65 -2.16
C LEU A 352 13.46 13.42 -3.46
N GLY A 353 12.66 14.50 -3.51
CA GLY A 353 12.62 15.43 -4.63
C GLY A 353 13.88 16.26 -4.81
N ASP A 354 14.72 16.40 -3.77
CA ASP A 354 15.90 17.25 -3.81
C ASP A 354 17.21 16.46 -4.00
N LYS A 355 17.31 15.24 -3.46
CA LYS A 355 18.50 14.37 -3.64
C LYS A 355 18.12 12.91 -3.37
N LEU A 356 17.97 12.12 -4.40
CA LEU A 356 18.07 10.67 -4.26
C LEU A 356 19.55 10.29 -4.10
N SER A 357 19.99 10.00 -2.89
CA SER A 357 21.26 9.31 -2.74
C SER A 357 21.04 7.82 -3.03
N ALA A 358 21.91 7.21 -3.83
CA ALA A 358 21.91 5.79 -4.16
C ALA A 358 21.88 4.87 -2.91
N ALA A 359 22.28 5.39 -1.75
CA ALA A 359 22.30 4.70 -0.46
C ALA A 359 20.89 4.41 0.15
N MET A 360 19.81 5.04 -0.35
CA MET A 360 18.45 4.77 0.11
C MET A 360 17.72 3.70 -0.71
N LEU A 361 18.32 3.27 -1.81
CA LEU A 361 17.73 2.32 -2.76
C LEU A 361 18.42 0.94 -2.73
N SER A 362 19.46 0.79 -1.89
CA SER A 362 20.22 -0.46 -1.74
C SER A 362 19.62 -1.42 -0.68
#